data_168ee0f868542adee1b18bfdc0210f09
#
_entry.id   168ee0f868542adee1b18bfdc0210f09
#
_cell.length_a   1.000
_cell.length_b   1.000
_cell.length_c   1.000
_cell.angle_alpha   90.00
_cell.angle_beta   90.00
_cell.angle_gamma   90.00
#
_symmetry.space_group_name_H-M   'P 1'
#
loop_
_entity.id
_entity.type
_entity.pdbx_description
1 polymer ?
#
loop_
_entity_poly.entity_id
_entity_poly.type
_entity_poly.pdbx_seq_one_letter_code
_entity_poly.pdbx_strand_id
1 'polypeptide(L)'
;MTFETIINTANARATALGKTLIFGDTAVQNVAANELGDDFFTLDVTTGSYTDTNVPSSSAYTVVIRCMGTSAYMRDDGLEIATLIRTDRLLHEMLKSFICGYEIGSLRIAKVQNQYDTIKSGWEATFDVYKYGA
;
A
#
# COMPACT_ATOMS: atom_id res chain seq x y z
N MET A 1 8.94 -10.04 -14.35
CA MET A 1 8.33 -9.05 -13.45
C MET A 1 9.31 -7.90 -13.25
N THR A 2 8.80 -6.69 -13.28
CA THR A 2 9.60 -5.49 -13.08
C THR A 2 8.91 -4.56 -12.08
N PHE A 3 9.64 -3.58 -11.61
CA PHE A 3 9.10 -2.49 -10.80
C PHE A 3 7.90 -1.81 -11.47
N GLU A 4 7.99 -1.56 -12.78
CA GLU A 4 6.90 -0.97 -13.56
C GLU A 4 5.62 -1.81 -13.50
N THR A 5 5.74 -3.14 -13.56
CA THR A 5 4.60 -4.04 -13.47
C THR A 5 3.88 -3.87 -12.13
N ILE A 6 4.63 -3.74 -11.04
CA ILE A 6 4.08 -3.54 -9.70
C ILE A 6 3.33 -2.22 -9.60
N ILE A 7 3.94 -1.14 -10.09
CA ILE A 7 3.31 0.19 -10.10
C ILE A 7 2.02 0.18 -10.92
N ASN A 8 2.05 -0.41 -12.11
CA ASN A 8 0.89 -0.45 -12.99
C ASN A 8 -0.27 -1.23 -12.36
N THR A 9 0.02 -2.33 -11.67
CA THR A 9 -0.99 -3.11 -10.95
C THR A 9 -1.64 -2.28 -9.85
N ALA A 10 -0.84 -1.61 -9.04
CA ALA A 10 -1.35 -0.77 -7.95
C ALA A 10 -2.17 0.41 -8.46
N ASN A 11 -1.68 1.10 -9.51
CA ASN A 11 -2.39 2.23 -10.12
C ASN A 11 -3.73 1.81 -10.71
N ALA A 12 -3.76 0.72 -11.43
CA ALA A 12 -4.99 0.21 -12.03
C ALA A 12 -6.04 -0.11 -10.96
N ARG A 13 -5.61 -0.73 -9.86
CA ARG A 13 -6.52 -1.08 -8.78
C ARG A 13 -7.01 0.15 -8.01
N ALA A 14 -6.12 1.09 -7.71
CA ALA A 14 -6.50 2.34 -7.05
C ALA A 14 -7.53 3.10 -7.89
N THR A 15 -7.31 3.20 -9.19
CA THR A 15 -8.23 3.83 -10.13
C THR A 15 -9.58 3.13 -10.13
N ALA A 16 -9.60 1.80 -10.15
CA ALA A 16 -10.84 1.01 -10.10
C ALA A 16 -11.61 1.23 -8.81
N LEU A 17 -10.93 1.48 -7.70
CA LEU A 17 -11.54 1.79 -6.41
C LEU A 17 -11.88 3.27 -6.25
N GLY A 18 -11.54 4.12 -7.22
CA GLY A 18 -11.79 5.56 -7.18
C GLY A 18 -10.93 6.30 -6.16
N LYS A 19 -9.72 5.80 -5.87
CA LYS A 19 -8.83 6.37 -4.87
C LYS A 19 -7.51 6.81 -5.50
N THR A 20 -6.86 7.78 -4.84
CA THR A 20 -5.53 8.26 -5.22
C THR A 20 -4.45 7.32 -4.73
N LEU A 21 -3.43 7.09 -5.56
CA LEU A 21 -2.22 6.39 -5.17
C LEU A 21 -1.05 7.37 -5.15
N ILE A 22 -0.33 7.42 -4.03
CA ILE A 22 0.89 8.20 -3.86
C ILE A 22 2.06 7.24 -3.85
N PHE A 23 3.02 7.44 -4.75
CA PHE A 23 4.25 6.66 -4.79
C PHE A 23 5.40 7.45 -4.18
N GLY A 24 6.25 6.75 -3.42
CA GLY A 24 7.48 7.31 -2.88
C GLY A 24 7.72 6.90 -1.42
N ASP A 25 8.80 7.43 -0.85
CA ASP A 25 9.13 7.22 0.56
C ASP A 25 8.19 8.02 1.48
N THR A 26 8.35 7.82 2.79
CA THR A 26 7.50 8.47 3.79
C THR A 26 7.53 9.99 3.70
N ALA A 27 8.66 10.60 3.37
CA ALA A 27 8.76 12.06 3.25
C ALA A 27 7.92 12.59 2.09
N VAL A 28 8.01 11.95 0.92
CA VAL A 28 7.19 12.29 -0.26
C VAL A 28 5.72 12.07 0.04
N GLN A 29 5.37 10.94 0.66
CA GLN A 29 4.01 10.62 1.04
C GLN A 29 3.43 11.65 2.00
N ASN A 30 4.22 12.14 2.97
CA ASN A 30 3.78 13.12 3.95
C ASN A 30 3.38 14.44 3.27
N VAL A 31 4.19 14.95 2.35
CA VAL A 31 3.89 16.17 1.62
C VAL A 31 2.61 16.04 0.81
N ALA A 32 2.46 14.95 0.05
CA ALA A 32 1.28 14.73 -0.79
C ALA A 32 0.02 14.44 0.05
N ALA A 33 0.15 13.69 1.14
CA ALA A 33 -0.99 13.30 1.99
C ALA A 33 -1.62 14.49 2.70
N ASN A 34 -0.86 15.54 3.03
CA ASN A 34 -1.38 16.72 3.69
C ASN A 34 -2.47 17.44 2.86
N GLU A 35 -2.47 17.25 1.55
CA GLU A 35 -3.42 17.88 0.64
C GLU A 35 -4.67 17.01 0.39
N LEU A 36 -4.69 15.76 0.88
CA LEU A 36 -5.77 14.83 0.64
C LEU A 36 -6.75 14.80 1.80
N GLY A 37 -8.04 15.03 1.49
CA GLY A 37 -9.14 14.94 2.46
C GLY A 37 -9.87 13.60 2.45
N ASP A 38 -9.59 12.73 1.49
CA ASP A 38 -10.23 11.42 1.33
C ASP A 38 -9.24 10.30 1.64
N ASP A 39 -9.74 9.07 1.69
CA ASP A 39 -8.90 7.88 1.82
C ASP A 39 -7.99 7.75 0.59
N PHE A 40 -6.78 7.29 0.80
CA PHE A 40 -5.79 7.15 -0.26
C PHE A 40 -4.88 5.96 -0.01
N PHE A 41 -4.22 5.52 -1.07
CA PHE A 41 -3.19 4.50 -1.00
C PHE A 41 -1.81 5.12 -1.13
N THR A 42 -0.82 4.49 -0.50
CA THR A 42 0.58 4.77 -0.74
C THR A 42 1.29 3.49 -1.17
N LEU A 43 2.31 3.63 -2.00
CA LEU A 43 3.11 2.52 -2.48
C LEU A 43 4.59 2.88 -2.38
N ASP A 44 5.36 1.99 -1.79
CA ASP A 44 6.80 2.04 -1.81
C ASP A 44 7.35 0.65 -2.11
N VAL A 45 8.41 0.59 -2.90
CA VAL A 45 9.15 -0.62 -3.18
C VAL A 45 10.53 -0.44 -2.57
N THR A 46 10.75 -1.11 -1.44
CA THR A 46 11.91 -0.82 -0.60
C THR A 46 13.17 -1.59 -1.00
N THR A 47 13.01 -2.78 -1.59
CA THR A 47 14.13 -3.65 -1.93
C THR A 47 13.79 -4.47 -3.16
N GLY A 48 14.78 -4.63 -4.05
CA GLY A 48 14.72 -5.57 -5.16
C GLY A 48 15.89 -6.57 -5.05
N SER A 49 15.65 -7.81 -5.40
CA SER A 49 16.67 -8.85 -5.33
C SER A 49 16.43 -9.94 -6.36
N TYR A 50 17.46 -10.77 -6.57
CA TYR A 50 17.35 -12.03 -7.31
C TYR A 50 17.67 -13.17 -6.38
N THR A 51 16.86 -14.23 -6.42
CA THR A 51 17.17 -15.46 -5.69
C THR A 51 18.23 -16.29 -6.44
N ASP A 52 18.29 -16.14 -7.76
CA ASP A 52 19.33 -16.73 -8.62
C ASP A 52 19.67 -15.74 -9.74
N THR A 53 20.88 -15.19 -9.73
CA THR A 53 21.32 -14.19 -10.70
C THR A 53 21.40 -14.72 -12.14
N ASN A 54 21.41 -16.03 -12.33
CA ASN A 54 21.40 -16.66 -13.65
C ASN A 54 20.00 -16.86 -14.21
N VAL A 55 18.95 -16.62 -13.40
CA VAL A 55 17.56 -16.79 -13.77
C VAL A 55 16.82 -15.45 -13.65
N PRO A 56 16.55 -14.74 -14.74
CA PRO A 56 15.89 -13.41 -14.70
C PRO A 56 14.51 -13.44 -14.03
N SER A 57 13.80 -14.55 -14.11
CA SER A 57 12.48 -14.71 -13.48
C SER A 57 12.53 -14.86 -11.97
N SER A 58 13.72 -14.96 -11.37
CA SER A 58 13.90 -15.09 -9.93
C SER A 58 13.88 -13.75 -9.18
N SER A 59 13.64 -12.64 -9.87
CA SER A 59 13.58 -11.33 -9.24
C SER A 59 12.46 -11.25 -8.21
N ALA A 60 12.73 -10.59 -7.11
CA ALA A 60 11.79 -10.36 -6.03
C ALA A 60 11.86 -8.90 -5.59
N TYR A 61 10.73 -8.37 -5.12
CA TYR A 61 10.64 -7.01 -4.59
C TYR A 61 9.90 -7.03 -3.27
N THR A 62 10.36 -6.22 -2.33
CA THR A 62 9.61 -5.96 -1.10
C THR A 62 8.74 -4.74 -1.32
N VAL A 63 7.43 -4.91 -1.14
CA VAL A 63 6.41 -3.91 -1.41
C VAL A 63 5.74 -3.51 -0.11
N VAL A 64 5.56 -2.22 0.08
CA VAL A 64 4.82 -1.65 1.21
C VAL A 64 3.66 -0.84 0.66
N ILE A 65 2.44 -1.24 0.99
CA ILE A 65 1.23 -0.52 0.60
C ILE A 65 0.48 -0.11 1.86
N ARG A 66 0.11 1.17 1.94
CA ARG A 66 -0.74 1.67 3.00
C ARG A 66 -2.06 2.14 2.42
N CYS A 67 -3.14 1.96 3.17
CA CYS A 67 -4.39 2.65 2.95
C CYS A 67 -4.67 3.51 4.18
N MET A 68 -4.74 4.82 3.98
CA MET A 68 -4.85 5.79 5.05
C MET A 68 -6.09 6.66 4.84
N GLY A 69 -6.66 7.11 5.93
CA GLY A 69 -7.78 8.05 5.93
C GLY A 69 -7.62 9.09 7.02
N THR A 70 -8.38 10.16 6.94
CA THR A 70 -8.37 11.22 7.94
C THR A 70 -8.96 10.70 9.25
N SER A 71 -8.22 10.84 10.34
CA SER A 71 -8.64 10.50 11.68
C SER A 71 -9.00 11.77 12.48
N ALA A 72 -9.70 11.59 13.60
CA ALA A 72 -10.11 12.71 14.42
C ALA A 72 -8.93 13.36 15.14
N TYR A 73 -8.89 14.69 15.14
CA TYR A 73 -7.89 15.45 15.86
C TYR A 73 -8.05 15.31 17.39
N MET A 74 -9.28 15.19 17.86
CA MET A 74 -9.65 15.21 19.28
C MET A 74 -10.21 13.87 19.74
N ARG A 75 -9.51 12.78 19.51
CA ARG A 75 -9.87 11.44 20.02
C ARG A 75 -11.36 11.09 19.91
N ASP A 76 -11.91 11.25 18.74
CA ASP A 76 -13.23 10.68 18.44
C ASP A 76 -13.04 9.20 18.10
N ASP A 77 -13.19 8.33 19.09
CA ASP A 77 -12.97 6.90 18.90
C ASP A 77 -13.91 6.31 17.85
N GLY A 78 -15.12 6.82 17.74
CA GLY A 78 -16.09 6.38 16.72
C GLY A 78 -15.61 6.70 15.29
N LEU A 79 -15.09 7.90 15.07
CA LEU A 79 -14.55 8.29 13.78
C LEU A 79 -13.27 7.51 13.44
N GLU A 80 -12.42 7.29 14.42
CA GLU A 80 -11.20 6.52 14.23
C GLU A 80 -11.50 5.07 13.87
N ILE A 81 -12.43 4.44 14.59
CA ILE A 81 -12.85 3.07 14.31
C ILE A 81 -13.47 2.98 12.92
N ALA A 82 -14.31 3.93 12.54
CA ALA A 82 -14.91 3.96 11.20
C ALA A 82 -13.84 4.09 10.11
N THR A 83 -12.84 4.94 10.32
CA THR A 83 -11.72 5.10 9.40
C THR A 83 -10.91 3.82 9.30
N LEU A 84 -10.62 3.16 10.40
CA LEU A 84 -9.87 1.90 10.40
C LEU A 84 -10.64 0.78 9.70
N ILE A 85 -11.94 0.69 9.90
CA ILE A 85 -12.77 -0.32 9.21
C ILE A 85 -12.77 -0.06 7.70
N ARG A 86 -12.96 1.18 7.29
CA ARG A 86 -13.03 1.57 5.87
C ARG A 86 -11.70 1.33 5.16
N THR A 87 -10.59 1.77 5.78
CA THR A 87 -9.25 1.62 5.20
C THR A 87 -8.80 0.17 5.18
N ASP A 88 -9.18 -0.64 6.16
CA ASP A 88 -8.93 -2.08 6.15
C ASP A 88 -9.59 -2.75 4.94
N ARG A 89 -10.85 -2.45 4.69
CA ARG A 89 -11.58 -3.00 3.53
C ARG A 89 -10.93 -2.59 2.22
N LEU A 90 -10.56 -1.32 2.09
CA LEU A 90 -9.88 -0.82 0.88
C LEU A 90 -8.54 -1.48 0.67
N LEU A 91 -7.76 -1.67 1.74
CA LEU A 91 -6.47 -2.35 1.64
C LEU A 91 -6.64 -3.80 1.17
N HIS A 92 -7.61 -4.52 1.70
CA HIS A 92 -7.89 -5.89 1.25
C HIS A 92 -8.29 -5.92 -0.22
N GLU A 93 -9.07 -4.97 -0.70
CA GLU A 93 -9.41 -4.87 -2.12
C GLU A 93 -8.19 -4.58 -3.00
N MET A 94 -7.27 -3.73 -2.55
CA MET A 94 -6.00 -3.50 -3.23
C MET A 94 -5.16 -4.78 -3.29
N LEU A 95 -5.04 -5.49 -2.18
CA LEU A 95 -4.24 -6.70 -2.08
C LEU A 95 -4.73 -7.85 -2.97
N LYS A 96 -6.01 -7.89 -3.29
CA LYS A 96 -6.55 -8.90 -4.20
C LYS A 96 -5.85 -8.89 -5.56
N SER A 97 -5.49 -7.74 -6.09
CA SER A 97 -4.77 -7.65 -7.36
C SER A 97 -3.38 -8.27 -7.30
N PHE A 98 -2.74 -8.20 -6.13
CA PHE A 98 -1.43 -8.83 -5.94
C PHE A 98 -1.54 -10.31 -5.63
N ILE A 99 -2.49 -10.70 -4.79
CA ILE A 99 -2.70 -12.12 -4.43
C ILE A 99 -3.11 -12.93 -5.66
N CYS A 100 -3.95 -12.37 -6.53
CA CYS A 100 -4.44 -13.07 -7.72
C CYS A 100 -3.47 -13.03 -8.89
N GLY A 101 -2.65 -11.98 -9.01
CA GLY A 101 -1.78 -11.76 -10.17
C GLY A 101 -0.31 -12.11 -9.96
N TYR A 102 0.10 -12.35 -8.72
CA TYR A 102 1.50 -12.56 -8.37
C TYR A 102 1.66 -13.72 -7.40
N GLU A 103 2.86 -14.28 -7.38
CA GLU A 103 3.30 -15.12 -6.28
C GLU A 103 3.89 -14.20 -5.21
N ILE A 104 3.26 -14.17 -4.04
CA ILE A 104 3.67 -13.31 -2.94
C ILE A 104 3.94 -14.12 -1.68
N GLY A 105 4.74 -13.56 -0.78
CA GLY A 105 5.06 -14.20 0.48
C GLY A 105 5.26 -13.20 1.59
N SER A 106 5.31 -13.69 2.82
CA SER A 106 5.58 -12.89 4.02
C SER A 106 4.61 -11.71 4.19
N LEU A 107 3.35 -11.88 3.76
CA LEU A 107 2.35 -10.84 3.88
C LEU A 107 2.02 -10.56 5.35
N ARG A 108 2.22 -9.31 5.76
CA ARG A 108 1.90 -8.83 7.10
C ARG A 108 1.09 -7.55 7.00
N ILE A 109 0.09 -7.41 7.86
CA ILE A 109 -0.74 -6.22 7.94
C ILE A 109 -0.62 -5.66 9.35
N ALA A 110 -0.35 -4.37 9.45
CA ALA A 110 -0.21 -3.68 10.72
C ALA A 110 -1.02 -2.37 10.72
N LYS A 111 -1.55 -2.03 11.88
CA LYS A 111 -2.24 -0.76 12.06
C LYS A 111 -1.23 0.38 12.09
N VAL A 112 -1.57 1.50 11.45
CA VAL A 112 -0.76 2.71 11.41
C VAL A 112 -1.63 3.87 11.89
N GLN A 113 -1.11 4.66 12.84
CA GLN A 113 -1.80 5.83 13.37
C GLN A 113 -0.85 7.01 13.42
N ASN A 114 -1.38 8.20 13.13
CA ASN A 114 -0.64 9.48 13.20
C ASN A 114 0.65 9.46 12.39
N GLN A 115 0.61 8.83 11.21
CA GLN A 115 1.81 8.61 10.39
C GLN A 115 2.34 9.90 9.74
N TYR A 116 1.47 10.89 9.52
CA TYR A 116 1.80 12.10 8.78
C TYR A 116 1.57 13.35 9.65
N ASP A 117 2.00 14.50 9.16
CA ASP A 117 1.80 15.79 9.85
C ASP A 117 0.32 16.09 10.08
N THR A 118 -0.53 15.72 9.14
CA THR A 118 -1.98 15.65 9.38
C THR A 118 -2.32 14.31 10.02
N ILE A 119 -3.36 14.29 10.85
CA ILE A 119 -3.74 13.06 11.54
C ILE A 119 -4.38 12.11 10.56
N LYS A 120 -3.67 11.03 10.26
CA LYS A 120 -4.09 9.95 9.37
C LYS A 120 -3.97 8.62 10.10
N SER A 121 -4.92 7.74 9.88
CA SER A 121 -4.93 6.38 10.41
C SER A 121 -5.29 5.40 9.31
N GLY A 122 -4.82 4.19 9.45
CA GLY A 122 -5.12 3.13 8.48
C GLY A 122 -4.29 1.90 8.72
N TRP A 123 -3.96 1.22 7.64
CA TRP A 123 -3.28 -0.06 7.68
C TRP A 123 -2.15 -0.10 6.67
N GLU A 124 -1.11 -0.85 7.03
CA GLU A 124 0.05 -1.07 6.20
C GLU A 124 0.17 -2.56 5.90
N ALA A 125 0.34 -2.91 4.63
CA ALA A 125 0.69 -4.25 4.20
C ALA A 125 2.13 -4.26 3.70
N THR A 126 2.93 -5.21 4.19
CA THR A 126 4.29 -5.45 3.72
C THR A 126 4.37 -6.88 3.22
N PHE A 127 4.86 -7.06 2.01
CA PHE A 127 4.98 -8.39 1.41
C PHE A 127 6.07 -8.42 0.35
N ASP A 128 6.54 -9.63 0.07
CA ASP A 128 7.47 -9.88 -1.01
C ASP A 128 6.72 -10.38 -2.24
N VAL A 129 7.12 -9.88 -3.39
CA VAL A 129 6.56 -10.27 -4.70
C VAL A 129 7.65 -11.01 -5.45
N TYR A 130 7.39 -12.28 -5.78
CA TYR A 130 8.40 -13.14 -6.41
C TYR A 130 8.16 -13.33 -7.90
N LYS A 131 6.92 -13.34 -8.35
CA LYS A 131 6.58 -13.70 -9.71
C LYS A 131 5.25 -13.09 -10.12
N TYR A 132 5.22 -12.61 -11.36
CA TYR A 132 4.00 -12.15 -11.99
C TYR A 132 3.33 -13.28 -12.78
N GLY A 133 2.01 -13.32 -12.74
CA GLY A 133 1.24 -14.32 -13.50
C GLY A 133 1.34 -15.72 -12.91
N ALA A 134 1.27 -15.81 -11.60
CA ALA A 134 1.31 -17.09 -10.89
C ALA A 134 0.19 -18.03 -11.32
#